data_641a85a7af10443fefd9553644ae2402
#
_entry.id   641a85a7af10443fefd9553644ae2402
#
_cell.length_a   1.000
_cell.length_b   1.000
_cell.length_c   1.000
_cell.angle_alpha   90.00
_cell.angle_beta   90.00
_cell.angle_gamma   90.00
#
_symmetry.space_group_name_H-M   'P 1'
#
loop_
_entity.id
_entity.type
_entity.pdbx_description
1 polymer ?
#
loop_
_entity_poly.entity_id
_entity_poly.type
_entity_poly.pdbx_seq_one_letter_code
_entity_poly.pdbx_strand_id
1 'polypeptide(L)'
;FYPISDAGLKIAAHFYNHNMVVRKGDFSAVMFGKILTDEQRKALVWDVERGSPNSIYEEPWQTCSCLGGWHYDTRLAENGWYKSASDVVKLLVDVVSKNGNLLLSVPLRADGTFDEKEEAILNEFGNWMSMNKEAIYDTRPWKVFGEGPIANADIKINAQGFNEGAYTKATASEIRFTQTKKYLYATVLA
;
A
#
# COMPACT_ATOMS: atom_id res chain seq x y z
N PHE A 1 -2.63 -0.44 21.23
CA PHE A 1 -3.81 -0.10 22.01
C PHE A 1 -3.43 0.18 23.45
N TYR A 2 -3.02 1.40 23.71
CA TYR A 2 -2.81 1.95 25.02
C TYR A 2 -4.13 2.51 25.54
N PRO A 3 -4.56 2.25 26.75
CA PRO A 3 -3.96 1.55 27.88
C PRO A 3 -4.69 0.26 28.28
N ILE A 4 -5.38 -0.43 27.39
CA ILE A 4 -6.30 -1.52 27.74
C ILE A 4 -5.63 -2.85 27.39
N SER A 5 -4.66 -3.25 28.21
CA SER A 5 -3.65 -4.30 27.97
C SER A 5 -4.13 -5.55 27.21
N ASP A 6 -5.22 -6.18 27.61
CA ASP A 6 -5.68 -7.43 27.00
C ASP A 6 -6.85 -7.27 26.02
N ALA A 7 -7.48 -6.10 25.96
CA ALA A 7 -8.71 -5.92 25.17
C ALA A 7 -8.46 -6.12 23.69
N GLY A 8 -7.35 -5.60 23.16
CA GLY A 8 -6.98 -5.77 21.75
C GLY A 8 -6.79 -7.23 21.37
N LEU A 9 -6.08 -8.00 22.21
CA LEU A 9 -5.88 -9.43 21.99
C LEU A 9 -7.18 -10.22 22.10
N LYS A 10 -8.04 -9.89 23.06
CA LYS A 10 -9.37 -10.52 23.20
C LYS A 10 -10.28 -10.21 22.02
N ILE A 11 -10.27 -8.98 21.49
CA ILE A 11 -11.03 -8.59 20.30
C ILE A 11 -10.51 -9.36 19.07
N ALA A 12 -9.21 -9.45 18.88
CA ALA A 12 -8.61 -10.19 17.77
C ALA A 12 -8.96 -11.68 17.84
N ALA A 13 -8.81 -12.28 19.02
CA ALA A 13 -9.17 -13.68 19.25
C ALA A 13 -10.66 -13.93 19.00
N HIS A 14 -11.54 -13.05 19.49
CA HIS A 14 -12.97 -13.15 19.22
C HIS A 14 -13.29 -13.06 17.73
N PHE A 15 -12.73 -12.09 17.03
CA PHE A 15 -12.93 -11.89 15.59
C PHE A 15 -12.50 -13.10 14.77
N TYR A 16 -11.32 -13.64 15.02
CA TYR A 16 -10.79 -14.81 14.33
C TYR A 16 -11.60 -16.08 14.65
N ASN A 17 -11.88 -16.33 15.92
CA ASN A 17 -12.67 -17.49 16.35
C ASN A 17 -14.10 -17.44 15.79
N HIS A 18 -14.73 -16.27 15.81
CA HIS A 18 -16.07 -16.10 15.23
C HIS A 18 -16.06 -16.35 13.72
N ASN A 19 -15.05 -15.86 13.00
CA ASN A 19 -14.90 -16.13 11.58
C ASN A 19 -14.80 -17.63 11.30
N MET A 20 -13.98 -18.37 12.06
CA MET A 20 -13.84 -19.82 11.94
C MET A 20 -15.20 -20.55 12.14
N VAL A 21 -15.97 -20.12 13.13
CA VAL A 21 -17.30 -20.71 13.40
C VAL A 21 -18.26 -20.44 12.23
N VAL A 22 -18.40 -19.18 11.81
CA VAL A 22 -19.32 -18.76 10.75
C VAL A 22 -18.94 -19.38 9.40
N ARG A 23 -17.66 -19.49 9.12
CA ARG A 23 -17.12 -20.06 7.88
C ARG A 23 -16.87 -21.57 7.92
N LYS A 24 -17.33 -22.26 8.98
CA LYS A 24 -17.20 -23.71 9.13
C LYS A 24 -15.76 -24.24 9.01
N GLY A 25 -14.82 -23.49 9.56
CA GLY A 25 -13.40 -23.81 9.55
C GLY A 25 -12.56 -23.14 8.45
N ASP A 26 -13.20 -22.43 7.50
CA ASP A 26 -12.48 -21.63 6.50
C ASP A 26 -12.05 -20.28 7.11
N PHE A 27 -10.74 -20.09 7.25
CA PHE A 27 -10.16 -18.88 7.84
C PHE A 27 -9.96 -17.80 6.78
N SER A 28 -10.80 -16.77 6.80
CA SER A 28 -10.77 -15.65 5.85
C SER A 28 -10.73 -14.27 6.52
N ALA A 29 -10.58 -14.23 7.85
CA ALA A 29 -10.51 -12.98 8.60
C ALA A 29 -9.10 -12.40 8.60
N VAL A 30 -8.98 -11.08 8.44
CA VAL A 30 -7.72 -10.33 8.51
C VAL A 30 -7.90 -9.10 9.37
N MET A 31 -6.95 -8.84 10.27
CA MET A 31 -6.86 -7.60 11.04
C MET A 31 -5.53 -6.90 10.74
N PHE A 32 -5.58 -5.59 10.65
CA PHE A 32 -4.41 -4.75 10.39
C PHE A 32 -4.01 -3.97 11.64
N GLY A 33 -2.72 -3.73 11.78
CA GLY A 33 -2.19 -2.89 12.85
C GLY A 33 -0.99 -2.07 12.39
N LYS A 34 -0.90 -0.82 12.83
CA LYS A 34 0.17 0.10 12.39
C LYS A 34 1.44 -0.05 13.19
N ILE A 35 1.35 0.07 14.50
CA ILE A 35 2.49 -0.02 15.41
C ILE A 35 2.45 -1.38 16.08
N LEU A 36 3.09 -2.35 15.45
CA LEU A 36 3.10 -3.74 15.91
C LEU A 36 4.49 -4.17 16.36
N THR A 37 4.55 -4.90 17.46
CA THR A 37 5.73 -5.69 17.81
C THR A 37 5.84 -6.91 16.91
N ASP A 38 7.00 -7.56 16.84
CA ASP A 38 7.20 -8.76 16.03
C ASP A 38 6.24 -9.91 16.45
N GLU A 39 5.94 -10.03 17.76
CA GLU A 39 4.95 -10.99 18.24
C GLU A 39 3.54 -10.68 17.76
N GLN A 40 3.15 -9.41 17.71
CA GLN A 40 1.84 -9.00 17.21
C GLN A 40 1.70 -9.20 15.69
N ARG A 41 2.79 -9.09 14.93
CA ARG A 41 2.81 -9.35 13.48
C ARG A 41 2.55 -10.81 13.12
N LYS A 42 2.70 -11.74 14.05
CA LYS A 42 2.32 -13.15 13.86
C LYS A 42 0.79 -13.35 13.77
N ALA A 43 0.01 -12.42 14.30
CA ALA A 43 -1.44 -12.48 14.32
C ALA A 43 -2.14 -11.35 13.56
N LEU A 44 -1.43 -10.29 13.22
CA LEU A 44 -1.96 -9.09 12.59
C LEU A 44 -1.11 -8.72 11.37
N VAL A 45 -1.76 -8.31 10.29
CA VAL A 45 -1.05 -7.78 9.11
C VAL A 45 -0.50 -6.39 9.43
N TRP A 46 0.77 -6.17 9.17
CA TRP A 46 1.39 -4.86 9.37
C TRP A 46 0.86 -3.86 8.33
N ASP A 47 0.34 -2.73 8.82
CA ASP A 47 -0.14 -1.60 8.02
C ASP A 47 0.81 -0.41 8.21
N VAL A 48 1.64 -0.15 7.21
CA VAL A 48 2.61 0.96 7.20
C VAL A 48 1.87 2.26 6.92
N GLU A 49 2.11 3.30 7.71
CA GLU A 49 1.55 4.62 7.44
C GLU A 49 2.30 5.31 6.30
N ARG A 50 1.68 5.40 5.13
CA ARG A 50 2.13 6.18 3.97
C ARG A 50 3.61 5.96 3.61
N GLY A 51 3.92 4.77 3.11
CA GLY A 51 5.28 4.42 2.72
C GLY A 51 5.46 2.93 2.50
N SER A 52 6.71 2.49 2.40
CA SER A 52 7.05 1.08 2.28
C SER A 52 8.36 0.75 2.99
N PRO A 53 8.57 -0.49 3.46
CA PRO A 53 9.84 -0.92 4.00
C PRO A 53 10.98 -0.85 2.97
N ASN A 54 12.23 -0.88 3.45
CA ASN A 54 13.43 -0.82 2.61
C ASN A 54 13.82 -2.16 1.97
N SER A 55 13.09 -3.22 2.27
CA SER A 55 13.41 -4.58 1.80
C SER A 55 12.14 -5.36 1.52
N ILE A 56 12.29 -6.48 0.84
CA ILE A 56 11.23 -7.48 0.71
C ILE A 56 10.85 -7.96 2.10
N TYR A 57 9.55 -7.97 2.38
CA TYR A 57 8.99 -8.54 3.60
C TYR A 57 8.50 -9.95 3.31
N GLU A 58 8.82 -10.89 4.19
CA GLU A 58 8.40 -12.29 4.02
C GLU A 58 6.89 -12.43 4.16
N GLU A 59 6.33 -11.80 5.19
CA GLU A 59 4.90 -11.78 5.43
C GLU A 59 4.19 -10.72 4.58
N PRO A 60 2.93 -10.95 4.15
CA PRO A 60 2.13 -9.91 3.53
C PRO A 60 1.94 -8.71 4.45
N TRP A 61 2.03 -7.52 3.89
CA TRP A 61 1.82 -6.27 4.59
C TRP A 61 0.98 -5.31 3.73
N GLN A 62 0.54 -4.22 4.32
CA GLN A 62 -0.21 -3.18 3.65
C GLN A 62 0.44 -1.83 3.89
N THR A 63 0.25 -0.90 2.96
CA THR A 63 0.38 0.52 3.23
C THR A 63 -0.93 1.22 2.90
N CYS A 64 -1.30 2.20 3.71
CA CYS A 64 -2.39 3.09 3.40
C CYS A 64 -1.86 4.43 2.88
N SER A 65 -2.50 4.98 1.86
CA SER A 65 -2.22 6.29 1.29
C SER A 65 -3.50 6.96 0.82
N CYS A 66 -3.40 8.21 0.38
CA CYS A 66 -4.52 8.95 -0.18
C CYS A 66 -4.06 9.75 -1.41
N LEU A 67 -4.99 10.10 -2.30
CA LEU A 67 -4.68 10.95 -3.44
C LEU A 67 -4.23 12.35 -3.00
N GLY A 68 -4.91 12.94 -2.02
CA GLY A 68 -4.56 14.24 -1.46
C GLY A 68 -4.69 14.25 0.06
N GLY A 69 -5.88 14.01 0.59
CA GLY A 69 -6.19 13.95 2.01
C GLY A 69 -7.00 12.70 2.38
N TRP A 70 -7.19 12.45 3.68
CA TRP A 70 -8.06 11.37 4.15
C TRP A 70 -9.55 11.70 4.04
N HIS A 71 -9.86 12.98 3.97
CA HIS A 71 -11.21 13.52 3.80
C HIS A 71 -11.22 14.50 2.65
N TYR A 72 -12.39 14.67 2.02
CA TYR A 72 -12.55 15.64 0.94
C TYR A 72 -12.26 17.07 1.43
N ASP A 73 -11.45 17.79 0.67
CA ASP A 73 -11.09 19.18 0.94
C ASP A 73 -10.94 19.92 -0.39
N THR A 74 -11.82 20.89 -0.64
CA THR A 74 -11.84 21.69 -1.87
C THR A 74 -10.51 22.39 -2.15
N ARG A 75 -9.73 22.73 -1.11
CA ARG A 75 -8.42 23.35 -1.23
C ARG A 75 -7.39 22.45 -1.96
N LEU A 76 -7.55 21.13 -1.87
CA LEU A 76 -6.67 20.20 -2.60
C LEU A 76 -6.90 20.33 -4.11
N ALA A 77 -8.17 20.38 -4.54
CA ALA A 77 -8.54 20.60 -5.92
C ALA A 77 -8.09 21.97 -6.43
N GLU A 78 -8.37 23.03 -5.66
CA GLU A 78 -8.04 24.42 -6.02
C GLU A 78 -6.54 24.64 -6.21
N ASN A 79 -5.70 24.05 -5.34
CA ASN A 79 -4.25 24.20 -5.35
C ASN A 79 -3.49 23.12 -6.11
N GLY A 80 -4.16 22.11 -6.65
CA GLY A 80 -3.51 21.02 -7.37
C GLY A 80 -2.62 20.13 -6.49
N TRP A 81 -3.02 19.90 -5.23
CA TRP A 81 -2.23 19.16 -4.25
C TRP A 81 -2.53 17.64 -4.25
N TYR A 82 -3.15 17.15 -5.29
CA TYR A 82 -3.30 15.71 -5.50
C TYR A 82 -2.01 15.08 -6.00
N LYS A 83 -1.78 13.80 -5.62
CA LYS A 83 -0.81 12.96 -6.29
C LYS A 83 -1.20 12.78 -7.75
N SER A 84 -0.23 12.77 -8.65
CA SER A 84 -0.48 12.36 -10.03
C SER A 84 -0.76 10.84 -10.12
N ALA A 85 -1.35 10.40 -11.20
CA ALA A 85 -1.49 8.96 -11.48
C ALA A 85 -0.12 8.27 -11.52
N SER A 86 0.91 8.93 -12.05
CA SER A 86 2.29 8.45 -12.05
C SER A 86 2.82 8.24 -10.63
N ASP A 87 2.56 9.15 -9.68
CA ASP A 87 2.98 8.98 -8.28
C ASP A 87 2.29 7.78 -7.61
N VAL A 88 1.01 7.57 -7.92
CA VAL A 88 0.25 6.40 -7.43
C VAL A 88 0.82 5.10 -8.01
N VAL A 89 1.13 5.09 -9.30
CA VAL A 89 1.76 3.94 -9.98
C VAL A 89 3.11 3.63 -9.35
N LYS A 90 3.97 4.63 -9.17
CA LYS A 90 5.30 4.45 -8.55
C LYS A 90 5.19 3.85 -7.15
N LEU A 91 4.24 4.35 -6.35
CA LEU A 91 3.97 3.81 -5.03
C LEU A 91 3.49 2.36 -5.10
N LEU A 92 2.50 2.07 -5.94
CA LEU A 92 1.96 0.71 -6.11
C LEU A 92 3.03 -0.29 -6.51
N VAL A 93 3.82 0.04 -7.52
CA VAL A 93 4.87 -0.84 -8.05
C VAL A 93 5.96 -1.10 -6.99
N ASP A 94 6.36 -0.07 -6.24
CA ASP A 94 7.32 -0.23 -5.15
C ASP A 94 6.76 -1.12 -4.04
N VAL A 95 5.52 -0.91 -3.63
CA VAL A 95 4.84 -1.70 -2.59
C VAL A 95 4.74 -3.17 -2.99
N VAL A 96 4.26 -3.45 -4.21
CA VAL A 96 4.08 -4.83 -4.70
C VAL A 96 5.42 -5.56 -4.86
N SER A 97 6.47 -4.86 -5.30
CA SER A 97 7.82 -5.43 -5.42
C SER A 97 8.41 -5.90 -4.09
N LYS A 98 7.85 -5.45 -2.97
CA LYS A 98 8.26 -5.79 -1.59
C LYS A 98 7.27 -6.67 -0.83
N ASN A 99 6.36 -7.35 -1.53
CA ASN A 99 5.29 -8.20 -0.98
C ASN A 99 4.16 -7.45 -0.28
N GLY A 100 3.94 -6.19 -0.61
CA GLY A 100 2.92 -5.35 0.00
C GLY A 100 1.65 -5.18 -0.83
N ASN A 101 0.63 -4.62 -0.18
CA ASN A 101 -0.63 -4.21 -0.78
C ASN A 101 -0.84 -2.72 -0.56
N LEU A 102 -1.37 -2.02 -1.55
CA LEU A 102 -1.72 -0.61 -1.45
C LEU A 102 -3.21 -0.44 -1.17
N LEU A 103 -3.54 0.24 -0.06
CA LEU A 103 -4.86 0.78 0.22
C LEU A 103 -4.85 2.28 -0.12
N LEU A 104 -5.49 2.65 -1.23
CA LEU A 104 -5.56 4.03 -1.68
C LEU A 104 -6.90 4.65 -1.30
N SER A 105 -6.88 5.69 -0.47
CA SER A 105 -8.07 6.49 -0.14
C SER A 105 -8.33 7.51 -1.24
N VAL A 106 -9.57 7.53 -1.73
CA VAL A 106 -10.10 8.53 -2.65
C VAL A 106 -11.33 9.14 -1.99
N PRO A 107 -11.22 10.34 -1.39
CA PRO A 107 -12.32 10.95 -0.68
C PRO A 107 -13.47 11.32 -1.61
N LEU A 108 -14.69 11.18 -1.12
CA LEU A 108 -15.89 11.58 -1.84
C LEU A 108 -16.39 12.94 -1.35
N ARG A 109 -17.00 13.72 -2.24
CA ARG A 109 -17.84 14.86 -1.89
C ARG A 109 -19.01 14.43 -1.01
N ALA A 110 -19.65 15.36 -0.35
CA ALA A 110 -20.79 15.10 0.53
C ALA A 110 -21.98 14.43 -0.19
N ASP A 111 -22.11 14.63 -1.49
CA ASP A 111 -23.12 13.99 -2.35
C ASP A 111 -22.75 12.61 -2.85
N GLY A 112 -21.56 12.09 -2.47
CA GLY A 112 -21.07 10.78 -2.88
C GLY A 112 -20.37 10.74 -4.24
N THR A 113 -20.12 11.90 -4.87
CA THR A 113 -19.39 11.98 -6.14
C THR A 113 -17.90 12.20 -5.93
N PHE A 114 -17.10 11.86 -6.93
CA PHE A 114 -15.68 12.25 -7.00
C PHE A 114 -15.55 13.71 -7.46
N ASP A 115 -14.44 14.30 -7.10
CA ASP A 115 -13.93 15.52 -7.71
C ASP A 115 -13.43 15.22 -9.13
N GLU A 116 -13.58 16.14 -10.08
CA GLU A 116 -13.22 15.97 -11.48
C GLU A 116 -11.72 15.68 -11.66
N LYS A 117 -10.87 16.22 -10.78
CA LYS A 117 -9.42 15.96 -10.83
C LYS A 117 -9.10 14.58 -10.26
N GLU A 118 -9.76 14.16 -9.18
CA GLU A 118 -9.64 12.80 -8.65
C GLU A 118 -10.10 11.77 -9.69
N GLU A 119 -11.23 12.02 -10.34
CA GLU A 119 -11.75 11.14 -11.39
C GLU A 119 -10.77 11.03 -12.58
N ALA A 120 -10.18 12.13 -13.01
CA ALA A 120 -9.18 12.14 -14.08
C ALA A 120 -7.93 11.31 -13.68
N ILE A 121 -7.44 11.46 -12.44
CA ILE A 121 -6.31 10.68 -11.91
C ILE A 121 -6.65 9.19 -11.86
N LEU A 122 -7.85 8.83 -11.41
CA LEU A 122 -8.30 7.45 -11.36
C LEU A 122 -8.42 6.82 -12.75
N ASN A 123 -8.91 7.57 -13.72
CA ASN A 123 -9.01 7.13 -15.11
C ASN A 123 -7.62 6.89 -15.72
N GLU A 124 -6.67 7.79 -15.49
CA GLU A 124 -5.28 7.63 -15.94
C GLU A 124 -4.61 6.42 -15.27
N PHE A 125 -4.77 6.27 -13.97
CA PHE A 125 -4.28 5.12 -13.21
C PHE A 125 -4.93 3.81 -13.73
N GLY A 126 -6.24 3.79 -13.97
CA GLY A 126 -6.98 2.66 -14.53
C GLY A 126 -6.48 2.26 -15.93
N ASN A 127 -6.18 3.25 -16.76
CA ASN A 127 -5.59 3.01 -18.08
C ASN A 127 -4.20 2.34 -17.96
N TRP A 128 -3.35 2.85 -17.07
CA TRP A 128 -2.05 2.23 -16.80
C TRP A 128 -2.22 0.78 -16.31
N MET A 129 -3.12 0.55 -15.35
CA MET A 129 -3.40 -0.79 -14.82
C MET A 129 -3.92 -1.74 -15.90
N SER A 130 -4.75 -1.27 -16.82
CA SER A 130 -5.29 -2.12 -17.90
C SER A 130 -4.20 -2.70 -18.79
N MET A 131 -3.11 -1.96 -18.99
CA MET A 131 -1.96 -2.36 -19.82
C MET A 131 -0.91 -3.15 -19.06
N ASN A 132 -0.74 -2.87 -17.75
CA ASN A 132 0.40 -3.37 -16.96
C ASN A 132 0.00 -4.33 -15.82
N LYS A 133 -1.26 -4.71 -15.72
CA LYS A 133 -1.80 -5.55 -14.62
C LYS A 133 -1.04 -6.86 -14.39
N GLU A 134 -0.42 -7.43 -15.43
CA GLU A 134 0.34 -8.67 -15.32
C GLU A 134 1.58 -8.53 -14.43
N ALA A 135 2.16 -7.32 -14.36
CA ALA A 135 3.29 -7.02 -13.50
C ALA A 135 2.88 -6.80 -12.03
N ILE A 136 1.57 -6.72 -11.76
CA ILE A 136 1.00 -6.38 -10.44
C ILE A 136 0.25 -7.58 -9.85
N TYR A 137 -0.81 -8.05 -10.55
CA TYR A 137 -1.68 -9.11 -10.02
C TYR A 137 -1.02 -10.49 -10.12
N ASP A 138 -1.25 -11.31 -9.09
CA ASP A 138 -0.74 -12.68 -8.98
C ASP A 138 0.80 -12.79 -9.03
N THR A 139 1.50 -11.68 -8.81
CA THR A 139 2.95 -11.64 -8.75
C THR A 139 3.46 -11.86 -7.32
N ARG A 140 4.77 -12.09 -7.22
CA ARG A 140 5.55 -12.12 -5.98
C ARG A 140 6.82 -11.30 -6.19
N PRO A 141 7.45 -10.83 -5.12
CA PRO A 141 8.78 -10.23 -5.23
C PRO A 141 9.77 -11.17 -5.94
N TRP A 142 10.68 -10.60 -6.67
CA TRP A 142 11.84 -11.33 -7.16
C TRP A 142 12.92 -11.41 -6.08
N LYS A 143 14.12 -11.93 -6.42
CA LYS A 143 15.27 -12.05 -5.49
C LYS A 143 15.69 -10.69 -4.90
N VAL A 144 15.56 -9.65 -5.69
CA VAL A 144 15.72 -8.25 -5.29
C VAL A 144 14.46 -7.48 -5.70
N PHE A 145 14.02 -6.54 -4.89
CA PHE A 145 12.82 -5.78 -5.19
C PHE A 145 13.03 -4.69 -6.25
N GLY A 146 14.27 -4.23 -6.43
CA GLY A 146 14.54 -3.16 -7.38
C GLY A 146 16.01 -2.79 -7.46
N GLU A 147 16.28 -1.86 -8.36
CA GLU A 147 17.57 -1.22 -8.61
C GLU A 147 17.37 0.29 -8.73
N GLY A 148 18.40 1.05 -8.41
CA GLY A 148 18.42 2.51 -8.51
C GLY A 148 18.77 3.20 -7.20
N PRO A 149 18.96 4.52 -7.23
CA PRO A 149 19.36 5.31 -6.06
C PRO A 149 18.37 5.20 -4.89
N ILE A 150 17.06 5.21 -5.16
CA ILE A 150 16.01 5.11 -4.13
C ILE A 150 15.95 3.68 -3.59
N ALA A 151 16.10 2.66 -4.45
CA ALA A 151 16.11 1.27 -4.04
C ALA A 151 17.24 0.95 -3.06
N ASN A 152 18.37 1.66 -3.20
CA ASN A 152 19.54 1.49 -2.35
C ASN A 152 19.58 2.47 -1.16
N ALA A 153 18.59 3.36 -1.03
CA ALA A 153 18.55 4.33 0.06
C ALA A 153 17.99 3.70 1.35
N ASP A 154 18.61 4.02 2.49
CA ASP A 154 18.05 3.67 3.80
C ASP A 154 17.02 4.72 4.21
N ILE A 155 15.77 4.50 3.81
CA ILE A 155 14.65 5.38 4.11
C ILE A 155 14.07 4.99 5.47
N LYS A 156 14.24 5.86 6.48
CA LYS A 156 13.66 5.63 7.80
C LYS A 156 12.14 5.79 7.76
N ILE A 157 11.43 4.75 8.15
CA ILE A 157 9.99 4.78 8.29
C ILE A 157 9.63 5.31 9.68
N ASN A 158 8.87 6.40 9.72
CA ASN A 158 8.26 6.89 10.95
C ASN A 158 6.93 6.17 11.19
N ALA A 159 6.69 5.70 12.41
CA ALA A 159 5.50 4.88 12.74
C ALA A 159 4.16 5.59 12.44
N GLN A 160 4.12 6.91 12.43
CA GLN A 160 2.94 7.73 12.16
C GLN A 160 3.31 8.95 11.31
N GLY A 161 4.09 8.76 10.25
CA GLY A 161 4.59 9.86 9.44
C GLY A 161 4.25 9.71 7.97
N PHE A 162 4.50 10.77 7.23
CA PHE A 162 4.45 10.77 5.77
C PHE A 162 5.75 10.19 5.25
N ASN A 163 5.72 8.92 4.85
CA ASN A 163 6.91 8.20 4.41
C ASN A 163 7.04 8.10 2.88
N GLU A 164 6.19 8.80 2.13
CA GLU A 164 6.04 8.65 0.67
C GLU A 164 6.97 9.54 -0.16
N GLY A 165 7.55 10.57 0.42
CA GLY A 165 8.22 11.64 -0.33
C GLY A 165 9.41 11.25 -1.21
N ALA A 166 9.96 10.04 -1.03
CA ALA A 166 11.07 9.56 -1.85
C ALA A 166 10.63 9.11 -3.25
N TYR A 167 9.42 8.54 -3.38
CA TYR A 167 8.95 7.91 -4.65
C TYR A 167 8.63 8.93 -5.74
N THR A 168 8.18 10.12 -5.37
CA THR A 168 7.88 11.20 -6.31
C THR A 168 9.12 11.72 -7.05
N LYS A 169 10.30 11.40 -6.55
CA LYS A 169 11.60 11.76 -7.14
C LYS A 169 12.21 10.65 -7.99
N ALA A 170 11.48 9.56 -8.21
CA ALA A 170 11.96 8.46 -9.02
C ALA A 170 12.24 8.93 -10.46
N THR A 171 13.32 8.44 -11.02
CA THR A 171 13.77 8.69 -12.39
C THR A 171 13.83 7.38 -13.16
N ALA A 172 14.12 7.43 -14.45
CA ALA A 172 14.28 6.24 -15.29
C ALA A 172 15.40 5.27 -14.85
N SER A 173 16.24 5.65 -13.88
CA SER A 173 17.21 4.75 -13.26
C SER A 173 16.62 3.88 -12.14
N GLU A 174 15.38 4.15 -11.73
CA GLU A 174 14.68 3.35 -10.72
C GLU A 174 13.88 2.25 -11.41
N ILE A 175 14.15 1.00 -11.05
CA ILE A 175 13.47 -0.19 -11.55
C ILE A 175 12.93 -0.98 -10.38
N ARG A 176 11.74 -1.56 -10.52
CA ARG A 176 11.16 -2.51 -9.56
C ARG A 176 10.88 -3.84 -10.23
N PHE A 177 11.10 -4.91 -9.48
CA PHE A 177 10.98 -6.27 -9.99
C PHE A 177 9.86 -7.03 -9.31
N THR A 178 9.03 -7.67 -10.13
CA THR A 178 8.04 -8.65 -9.69
C THR A 178 8.14 -9.88 -10.57
N GLN A 179 7.63 -11.02 -10.13
CA GLN A 179 7.67 -12.25 -10.90
C GLN A 179 6.39 -13.07 -10.76
N THR A 180 6.10 -13.83 -11.81
CA THR A 180 5.20 -14.97 -11.79
C THR A 180 6.02 -16.26 -11.91
N LYS A 181 5.36 -17.41 -11.98
CA LYS A 181 6.06 -18.68 -12.28
C LYS A 181 6.73 -18.70 -13.66
N LYS A 182 6.31 -17.83 -14.60
CA LYS A 182 6.75 -17.83 -15.99
C LYS A 182 7.58 -16.62 -16.38
N TYR A 183 7.34 -15.48 -15.76
CA TYR A 183 7.87 -14.20 -16.21
C TYR A 183 8.49 -13.41 -15.06
N LEU A 184 9.54 -12.69 -15.38
CA LEU A 184 10.11 -11.62 -14.58
C LEU A 184 9.69 -10.30 -15.22
N TYR A 185 9.11 -9.41 -14.42
CA TYR A 185 8.73 -8.07 -14.84
C TYR A 185 9.70 -7.05 -14.25
N ALA A 186 10.12 -6.11 -15.08
CA ALA A 186 10.96 -4.97 -14.70
C ALA A 186 10.20 -3.68 -15.02
N THR A 187 9.71 -3.00 -14.03
CA THR A 187 8.97 -1.74 -14.18
C THR A 187 9.88 -0.56 -13.92
N VAL A 188 10.06 0.29 -14.93
CA VAL A 188 10.84 1.53 -14.83
C VAL A 188 9.96 2.64 -14.25
N LEU A 189 10.42 3.33 -13.21
CA LEU A 189 9.68 4.38 -12.51
C LEU A 189 9.99 5.78 -13.09
N ALA A 190 9.79 5.96 -14.37
CA ALA A 190 10.04 7.23 -15.07
C ALA A 190 8.86 8.20 -14.98
#